data_190139e0df634d8694d7d115f528f1d0
#
_entry.id   190139e0df634d8694d7d115f528f1d0
#
_cell.length_a   1.000
_cell.length_b   1.000
_cell.length_c   1.000
_cell.angle_alpha   90.00
_cell.angle_beta   90.00
_cell.angle_gamma   90.00
#
_symmetry.space_group_name_H-M   'P 1'
#
loop_
_entity.id
_entity.type
_entity.pdbx_description
1 polymer ?
#
loop_
_entity_poly.entity_id
_entity_poly.type
_entity_poly.pdbx_seq_one_letter_code
_entity_poly.pdbx_strand_id
1 'polypeptide(L)'
;DRRQRQMCIRDSSRYETNHTCDGSCPPSGRFTGGIETRRIMGDNNSNKGSSDEILFGQAFGYFEARVKFPDTDGLWSAFWLQSSNQRKVASEGVDGTEIDIFESAFRRSKTSKMGHALLWNGYGAFSKVDDSIVELEQDLYDGYHTFALKWTPEYYVFYIDGKPTWASMGGGVSKVQEFLRLTVEIDAGDAYGPHGQKIGKFDEASESIFYVDYVKVWQNENYTPYQIDDAKFPGELDLAN
;
A
#
# COMPACT_ATOMS: atom_id res chain seq x y z
N ASP A 1 14.17 22.74 -6.39
CA ASP A 1 14.83 21.54 -6.94
C ASP A 1 13.94 20.32 -6.68
N ARG A 2 13.41 19.72 -7.77
CA ARG A 2 12.55 18.54 -7.67
C ARG A 2 13.46 17.31 -7.68
N ARG A 3 13.79 16.77 -6.53
CA ARG A 3 14.51 15.48 -6.46
C ARG A 3 13.57 14.36 -6.90
N GLN A 4 13.88 13.75 -8.04
CA GLN A 4 13.17 12.59 -8.57
C GLN A 4 13.99 11.33 -8.30
N ARG A 5 13.34 10.28 -7.76
CA ARG A 5 13.90 8.92 -7.70
C ARG A 5 13.03 8.00 -8.55
N GLN A 6 13.68 7.18 -9.35
CA GLN A 6 13.00 6.20 -10.20
C GLN A 6 13.47 4.80 -9.82
N MET A 7 12.52 3.90 -9.74
CA MET A 7 12.77 2.48 -9.49
C MET A 7 11.94 1.65 -10.49
N CYS A 8 12.59 0.69 -11.15
CA CYS A 8 11.94 -0.26 -12.04
C CYS A 8 11.95 -1.63 -11.39
N ILE A 9 10.79 -2.25 -11.27
CA ILE A 9 10.59 -3.49 -10.54
C ILE A 9 9.76 -4.46 -11.35
N ARG A 10 10.14 -5.73 -11.29
CA ARG A 10 9.32 -6.84 -11.74
C ARG A 10 9.12 -7.79 -10.59
N ASP A 11 7.87 -8.06 -10.27
CA ASP A 11 7.51 -9.03 -9.24
C ASP A 11 6.49 -10.04 -9.76
N SER A 12 6.49 -11.25 -9.22
CA SER A 12 5.63 -12.34 -9.68
C SER A 12 4.97 -13.06 -8.51
N SER A 13 3.72 -13.46 -8.74
CA SER A 13 2.97 -14.33 -7.82
C SER A 13 2.84 -15.71 -8.45
N ARG A 14 3.13 -16.78 -7.69
CA ARG A 14 3.12 -18.14 -8.18
C ARG A 14 2.81 -19.16 -7.09
N TYR A 15 2.43 -20.36 -7.48
CA TYR A 15 2.38 -21.52 -6.61
C TYR A 15 3.65 -22.35 -6.78
N GLU A 16 4.32 -22.68 -5.68
CA GLU A 16 5.52 -23.52 -5.69
C GLU A 16 5.32 -24.78 -4.85
N THR A 17 5.84 -25.89 -5.36
CA THR A 17 6.06 -27.12 -4.62
C THR A 17 7.54 -27.25 -4.31
N ASN A 18 7.90 -27.78 -3.15
CA ASN A 18 9.30 -27.97 -2.71
C ASN A 18 10.10 -26.65 -2.58
N HIS A 19 9.43 -25.57 -2.22
CA HIS A 19 10.13 -24.33 -1.89
C HIS A 19 10.99 -24.53 -0.63
N THR A 20 12.24 -24.10 -0.71
CA THR A 20 13.16 -24.08 0.44
C THR A 20 13.41 -22.64 0.86
N CYS A 21 13.10 -22.33 2.08
CA CYS A 21 13.46 -21.05 2.71
C CYS A 21 14.28 -21.31 3.98
N ASP A 22 14.95 -20.31 4.48
CA ASP A 22 15.84 -20.35 5.64
C ASP A 22 15.12 -20.47 6.99
N GLY A 23 14.04 -21.20 7.06
CA GLY A 23 13.56 -21.72 8.32
C GLY A 23 12.13 -21.50 8.73
N SER A 24 11.29 -20.71 8.09
CA SER A 24 9.93 -20.46 8.58
C SER A 24 8.79 -20.54 7.56
N CYS A 25 9.08 -20.72 6.28
CA CYS A 25 8.01 -20.90 5.31
C CYS A 25 7.72 -22.37 5.00
N PRO A 26 6.49 -22.70 4.62
CA PRO A 26 6.15 -24.08 4.26
C PRO A 26 6.92 -24.50 2.99
N PRO A 27 7.21 -25.79 2.82
CA PRO A 27 7.92 -26.31 1.66
C PRO A 27 7.13 -26.22 0.36
N SER A 28 5.85 -25.93 0.44
CA SER A 28 4.97 -25.70 -0.69
C SER A 28 3.92 -24.65 -0.31
N GLY A 29 3.38 -23.95 -1.28
CA GLY A 29 2.33 -22.97 -1.04
C GLY A 29 2.24 -21.90 -2.14
N ARG A 30 1.46 -20.89 -1.87
CA ARG A 30 1.36 -19.70 -2.71
C ARG A 30 2.37 -18.67 -2.23
N PHE A 31 3.14 -18.14 -3.15
CA PHE A 31 4.17 -17.14 -2.88
C PHE A 31 3.83 -15.86 -3.60
N THR A 32 3.97 -14.76 -2.90
CA THR A 32 3.75 -13.42 -3.44
C THR A 32 5.01 -12.61 -3.28
N GLY A 33 5.06 -11.49 -3.99
CA GLY A 33 6.14 -10.55 -3.86
C GLY A 33 5.70 -9.22 -3.28
N GLY A 34 6.65 -8.53 -2.71
CA GLY A 34 6.48 -7.17 -2.22
C GLY A 34 7.81 -6.47 -2.12
N ILE A 35 7.79 -5.16 -2.35
CA ILE A 35 8.96 -4.30 -2.22
C ILE A 35 8.57 -3.10 -1.38
N GLU A 36 9.45 -2.76 -0.47
CA GLU A 36 9.26 -1.60 0.38
C GLU A 36 10.55 -0.80 0.55
N THR A 37 10.40 0.47 0.85
CA THR A 37 11.54 1.37 1.12
C THR A 37 11.94 1.38 2.59
N ARG A 38 11.71 0.27 3.26
CA ARG A 38 12.08 -0.02 4.64
C ARG A 38 12.91 -1.31 4.68
N ARG A 39 13.89 -1.39 5.55
CA ARG A 39 14.57 -2.63 5.90
C ARG A 39 14.01 -3.15 7.21
N ILE A 40 13.42 -4.35 7.18
CA ILE A 40 12.95 -5.02 8.38
C ILE A 40 14.16 -5.54 9.15
N MET A 41 14.28 -5.13 10.41
CA MET A 41 15.33 -5.55 11.32
C MET A 41 14.73 -6.48 12.37
N GLY A 42 15.03 -7.78 12.29
CA GLY A 42 14.56 -8.77 13.26
C GLY A 42 13.64 -9.85 12.69
N ASP A 43 12.84 -10.46 13.53
CA ASP A 43 11.91 -11.52 13.14
C ASP A 43 10.81 -10.97 12.23
N ASN A 44 10.70 -11.46 11.05
CA ASN A 44 9.81 -11.18 9.92
C ASN A 44 8.37 -10.68 10.22
N ASN A 45 8.11 -10.09 11.37
CA ASN A 45 6.83 -9.49 11.67
C ASN A 45 6.81 -8.03 11.21
N SER A 46 6.40 -7.83 9.97
CA SER A 46 6.35 -6.55 9.25
C SER A 46 5.62 -5.40 9.98
N ASN A 47 5.00 -5.69 11.08
CA ASN A 47 4.15 -4.78 11.80
C ASN A 47 4.71 -4.32 13.16
N LYS A 48 5.91 -4.73 13.55
CA LYS A 48 6.55 -4.30 14.81
C LYS A 48 7.59 -3.19 14.61
N GLY A 49 7.25 -2.19 13.91
CA GLY A 49 8.03 -1.18 13.25
C GLY A 49 8.94 -0.23 14.04
N SER A 50 9.23 -0.42 15.31
CA SER A 50 10.10 0.55 16.03
C SER A 50 11.61 0.31 15.86
N SER A 51 12.01 -0.85 15.33
CA SER A 51 13.41 -1.19 15.06
C SER A 51 13.78 -1.21 13.58
N ASP A 52 12.83 -0.96 12.69
CA ASP A 52 13.05 -1.02 11.26
C ASP A 52 13.79 0.22 10.75
N GLU A 53 14.70 0.03 9.80
CA GLU A 53 15.41 1.12 9.15
C GLU A 53 14.61 1.63 7.95
N ILE A 54 14.17 2.87 7.99
CA ILE A 54 13.55 3.54 6.84
C ILE A 54 14.65 3.97 5.87
N LEU A 55 14.76 3.29 4.74
CA LEU A 55 15.73 3.58 3.69
C LEU A 55 15.33 4.81 2.87
N PHE A 56 14.03 4.97 2.66
CA PHE A 56 13.42 6.16 2.09
C PHE A 56 12.03 6.34 2.68
N GLY A 57 11.76 7.51 3.19
CA GLY A 57 10.45 7.95 3.64
C GLY A 57 10.28 9.43 3.34
N GLN A 58 9.05 9.83 3.07
CA GLN A 58 8.71 11.22 2.80
C GLN A 58 7.33 11.53 3.34
N ALA A 59 7.16 12.74 3.88
CA ALA A 59 5.87 13.36 4.12
C ALA A 59 5.63 14.41 3.04
N PHE A 60 4.40 14.47 2.57
CA PHE A 60 3.94 15.42 1.56
C PHE A 60 4.61 15.29 0.20
N GLY A 61 4.02 15.89 -0.81
CA GLY A 61 4.54 15.89 -2.16
C GLY A 61 3.63 15.19 -3.15
N TYR A 62 4.24 14.65 -4.20
CA TYR A 62 3.53 13.90 -5.23
C TYR A 62 4.21 12.55 -5.44
N PHE A 63 3.45 11.49 -5.37
CA PHE A 63 3.89 10.10 -5.50
C PHE A 63 3.20 9.51 -6.71
N GLU A 64 3.92 8.84 -7.59
CA GLU A 64 3.36 8.24 -8.79
C GLU A 64 4.04 6.91 -9.10
N ALA A 65 3.24 5.90 -9.38
CA ALA A 65 3.68 4.64 -9.95
C ALA A 65 3.02 4.42 -11.32
N ARG A 66 3.78 3.89 -12.28
CA ARG A 66 3.26 3.38 -13.55
C ARG A 66 3.36 1.87 -13.55
N VAL A 67 2.19 1.22 -13.62
CA VAL A 67 2.09 -0.23 -13.43
C VAL A 67 1.21 -0.88 -14.47
N LYS A 68 1.40 -2.20 -14.64
CA LYS A 68 0.47 -3.08 -15.36
C LYS A 68 0.10 -4.23 -14.42
N PHE A 69 -1.20 -4.40 -14.21
CA PHE A 69 -1.72 -5.40 -13.29
C PHE A 69 -1.54 -6.83 -13.80
N PRO A 70 -1.47 -7.79 -12.86
CA PRO A 70 -1.53 -9.20 -13.19
C PRO A 70 -2.82 -9.54 -13.92
N ASP A 71 -2.73 -10.47 -14.84
CA ASP A 71 -3.84 -10.87 -15.70
C ASP A 71 -4.58 -12.13 -15.18
N THR A 72 -4.54 -12.38 -13.88
CA THR A 72 -5.07 -13.57 -13.22
C THR A 72 -5.96 -13.18 -12.04
N ASP A 73 -7.07 -13.91 -11.86
CA ASP A 73 -7.93 -13.76 -10.69
C ASP A 73 -7.23 -14.18 -9.39
N GLY A 74 -7.76 -13.76 -8.27
CA GLY A 74 -7.25 -14.11 -6.94
C GLY A 74 -6.00 -13.34 -6.53
N LEU A 75 -5.66 -12.28 -7.24
CA LEU A 75 -4.55 -11.39 -6.93
C LEU A 75 -5.05 -9.99 -6.56
N TRP A 76 -4.32 -9.38 -5.67
CA TRP A 76 -4.57 -8.05 -5.14
C TRP A 76 -3.24 -7.30 -5.09
N SER A 77 -3.06 -6.40 -6.05
CA SER A 77 -1.87 -5.55 -6.14
C SER A 77 -2.16 -4.20 -5.50
N ALA A 78 -1.19 -3.65 -4.79
CA ALA A 78 -1.32 -2.36 -4.14
C ALA A 78 -0.04 -1.51 -4.27
N PHE A 79 -0.23 -0.20 -4.35
CA PHE A 79 0.78 0.82 -4.13
C PHE A 79 0.32 1.72 -2.99
N TRP A 80 1.06 1.71 -1.90
CA TRP A 80 0.65 2.31 -0.66
C TRP A 80 1.80 2.85 0.16
N LEU A 81 1.49 3.71 1.09
CA LEU A 81 2.41 4.32 2.03
C LEU A 81 2.03 3.91 3.45
N GLN A 82 3.01 3.78 4.31
CA GLN A 82 2.79 3.44 5.70
C GLN A 82 3.79 4.12 6.62
N SER A 83 3.31 4.57 7.77
CA SER A 83 4.14 5.02 8.88
C SER A 83 4.33 3.88 9.89
N SER A 84 5.52 3.82 10.50
CA SER A 84 5.74 2.97 11.68
C SER A 84 4.83 3.31 12.87
N ASN A 85 4.23 4.48 12.85
CA ASN A 85 3.32 4.96 13.90
C ASN A 85 1.83 4.74 13.58
N GLN A 86 1.48 4.22 12.42
CA GLN A 86 0.09 4.00 12.01
C GLN A 86 -0.72 3.18 13.03
N ARG A 87 -0.05 2.35 13.83
CA ARG A 87 -0.66 1.55 14.90
C ARG A 87 -0.91 2.31 16.20
N LYS A 88 -0.34 3.51 16.36
CA LYS A 88 -0.53 4.31 17.58
C LYS A 88 -1.87 5.04 17.49
N VAL A 89 -2.67 4.93 18.55
CA VAL A 89 -3.93 5.65 18.68
C VAL A 89 -3.65 6.92 19.46
N ALA A 90 -3.39 8.02 18.80
CA ALA A 90 -3.04 9.27 19.45
C ALA A 90 -3.80 10.46 18.85
N SER A 91 -3.35 10.99 17.73
CA SER A 91 -3.87 12.21 17.11
C SER A 91 -4.67 11.91 15.83
N GLU A 92 -5.51 10.88 15.89
CA GLU A 92 -6.16 10.32 14.71
C GLU A 92 -5.09 9.86 13.72
N GLY A 93 -5.19 10.19 12.43
CA GLY A 93 -4.20 9.81 11.42
C GLY A 93 -3.02 10.78 11.26
N VAL A 94 -2.96 11.84 12.07
CA VAL A 94 -1.90 12.88 11.96
C VAL A 94 -0.52 12.33 12.23
N ASP A 95 -0.40 11.32 13.07
CA ASP A 95 0.86 10.67 13.46
C ASP A 95 1.25 9.51 12.57
N GLY A 96 0.47 9.24 11.55
CA GLY A 96 0.70 8.19 10.57
C GLY A 96 -0.60 7.54 10.12
N THR A 97 -0.71 7.41 8.82
CA THR A 97 -1.86 6.83 8.13
C THR A 97 -1.31 5.79 7.15
N GLU A 98 -2.01 4.68 6.99
CA GLU A 98 -1.82 3.86 5.80
C GLU A 98 -2.57 4.55 4.67
N ILE A 99 -1.86 4.80 3.57
CA ILE A 99 -2.41 5.53 2.42
C ILE A 99 -2.35 4.61 1.22
N ASP A 100 -3.47 4.01 0.86
CA ASP A 100 -3.57 3.12 -0.28
C ASP A 100 -3.83 3.93 -1.55
N ILE A 101 -2.75 4.22 -2.28
CA ILE A 101 -2.83 4.99 -3.54
C ILE A 101 -3.65 4.22 -4.56
N PHE A 102 -3.51 2.90 -4.59
CA PHE A 102 -4.45 1.99 -5.20
C PHE A 102 -4.44 0.61 -4.54
N GLU A 103 -5.60 -0.05 -4.62
CA GLU A 103 -5.82 -1.46 -4.32
C GLU A 103 -6.63 -2.11 -5.46
N SER A 104 -5.99 -3.00 -6.22
CA SER A 104 -6.51 -3.56 -7.47
C SER A 104 -7.23 -4.90 -7.27
N ALA A 105 -8.17 -4.96 -6.35
CA ALA A 105 -8.83 -6.21 -5.99
C ALA A 105 -10.17 -6.46 -6.77
N PHE A 106 -10.31 -5.91 -7.96
CA PHE A 106 -11.60 -5.90 -8.68
C PHE A 106 -11.64 -6.74 -9.96
N ARG A 107 -10.51 -7.32 -10.41
CA ARG A 107 -10.44 -8.00 -11.71
C ARG A 107 -11.63 -8.90 -12.01
N ARG A 108 -12.00 -9.77 -11.06
CA ARG A 108 -13.11 -10.69 -11.25
C ARG A 108 -14.47 -10.00 -11.37
N SER A 109 -14.66 -8.90 -10.66
CA SER A 109 -15.97 -8.23 -10.61
C SER A 109 -16.10 -7.16 -11.69
N LYS A 110 -15.06 -6.33 -11.85
CA LYS A 110 -15.06 -5.25 -12.83
C LYS A 110 -13.68 -4.62 -12.99
N THR A 111 -13.10 -4.74 -14.16
CA THR A 111 -11.74 -4.28 -14.48
C THR A 111 -11.59 -2.75 -14.57
N SER A 112 -12.70 -2.03 -14.59
CA SER A 112 -12.72 -0.55 -14.58
C SER A 112 -12.78 0.06 -13.17
N LYS A 113 -12.75 -0.77 -12.12
CA LYS A 113 -12.81 -0.29 -10.73
C LYS A 113 -11.45 -0.29 -10.07
N MET A 114 -11.25 0.70 -9.18
CA MET A 114 -10.08 0.81 -8.33
C MET A 114 -10.47 1.29 -6.94
N GLY A 115 -9.82 0.75 -5.90
CA GLY A 115 -9.95 1.22 -4.53
C GLY A 115 -8.86 2.22 -4.17
N HIS A 116 -9.24 3.22 -3.37
CA HIS A 116 -8.36 4.11 -2.62
C HIS A 116 -8.76 4.02 -1.16
N ALA A 117 -7.81 4.04 -0.24
CA ALA A 117 -8.12 4.03 1.18
C ALA A 117 -7.12 4.83 2.03
N LEU A 118 -7.60 5.25 3.19
CA LEU A 118 -6.83 5.83 4.28
C LEU A 118 -7.22 5.07 5.54
N LEU A 119 -6.23 4.45 6.22
CA LEU A 119 -6.47 3.70 7.44
C LEU A 119 -5.58 4.25 8.56
N TRP A 120 -6.16 4.47 9.74
CA TRP A 120 -5.43 4.96 10.92
C TRP A 120 -5.94 4.31 12.20
N ASN A 121 -5.21 4.50 13.30
CA ASN A 121 -5.44 3.86 14.59
C ASN A 121 -5.28 2.33 14.56
N GLY A 122 -4.32 1.83 13.76
CA GLY A 122 -4.01 0.40 13.66
C GLY A 122 -5.04 -0.41 12.89
N TYR A 123 -5.01 -1.73 13.09
CA TYR A 123 -5.88 -2.70 12.41
C TYR A 123 -6.86 -3.41 13.35
N GLY A 124 -6.99 -2.96 14.58
CA GLY A 124 -7.82 -3.61 15.60
C GLY A 124 -9.14 -2.88 15.85
N ALA A 125 -9.64 -2.99 17.06
CA ALA A 125 -10.93 -2.43 17.48
C ALA A 125 -11.04 -0.90 17.36
N PHE A 126 -9.92 -0.20 17.29
CA PHE A 126 -9.86 1.26 17.16
C PHE A 126 -9.59 1.72 15.73
N SER A 127 -9.38 0.79 14.81
CA SER A 127 -9.13 1.09 13.40
C SER A 127 -10.24 1.96 12.82
N LYS A 128 -9.85 2.95 12.08
CA LYS A 128 -10.73 3.82 11.30
C LYS A 128 -10.29 3.81 9.85
N VAL A 129 -11.24 3.97 8.97
CA VAL A 129 -11.05 3.98 7.53
C VAL A 129 -11.86 5.09 6.89
N ASP A 130 -11.27 5.72 5.88
CA ASP A 130 -11.96 6.52 4.87
C ASP A 130 -11.53 5.99 3.52
N ASP A 131 -12.47 5.55 2.69
CA ASP A 131 -12.16 4.85 1.45
C ASP A 131 -13.10 5.25 0.31
N SER A 132 -12.68 4.98 -0.91
CA SER A 132 -13.48 5.18 -2.11
C SER A 132 -13.21 4.11 -3.14
N ILE A 133 -14.29 3.60 -3.74
CA ILE A 133 -14.23 2.76 -4.93
C ILE A 133 -14.61 3.65 -6.12
N VAL A 134 -13.64 3.89 -6.98
CA VAL A 134 -13.86 4.66 -8.21
C VAL A 134 -14.08 3.72 -9.40
N GLU A 135 -14.92 4.15 -10.30
CA GLU A 135 -15.22 3.42 -11.54
C GLU A 135 -14.95 4.34 -12.73
N LEU A 136 -14.16 3.86 -13.67
CA LEU A 136 -13.73 4.58 -14.86
C LEU A 136 -14.42 4.00 -16.10
N GLU A 137 -14.35 4.72 -17.20
CA GLU A 137 -14.86 4.22 -18.49
C GLU A 137 -13.91 3.21 -19.13
N GLN A 138 -12.64 3.20 -18.73
CA GLN A 138 -11.59 2.35 -19.29
C GLN A 138 -11.33 1.12 -18.43
N ASP A 139 -10.80 0.07 -19.07
CA ASP A 139 -10.28 -1.12 -18.41
C ASP A 139 -8.89 -0.80 -17.83
N LEU A 140 -8.73 -0.93 -16.52
CA LEU A 140 -7.47 -0.67 -15.81
C LEU A 140 -6.50 -1.86 -15.86
N TYR A 141 -6.92 -3.01 -16.39
CA TYR A 141 -6.08 -4.20 -16.56
C TYR A 141 -5.54 -4.34 -18.00
N ASP A 142 -5.94 -3.44 -18.89
CA ASP A 142 -5.44 -3.41 -20.28
C ASP A 142 -4.26 -2.43 -20.41
N GLY A 143 -3.06 -2.95 -20.18
CA GLY A 143 -1.84 -2.19 -20.36
C GLY A 143 -1.29 -1.51 -19.11
N TYR A 144 -0.54 -0.44 -19.31
CA TYR A 144 0.07 0.34 -18.24
C TYR A 144 -0.74 1.58 -17.92
N HIS A 145 -1.02 1.78 -16.65
CA HIS A 145 -1.69 2.95 -16.10
C HIS A 145 -0.83 3.65 -15.06
N THR A 146 -1.07 4.94 -14.84
CA THR A 146 -0.42 5.72 -13.78
C THR A 146 -1.38 5.93 -12.62
N PHE A 147 -0.88 5.72 -11.41
CA PHE A 147 -1.60 5.96 -10.17
C PHE A 147 -0.78 6.91 -9.32
N ALA A 148 -1.43 7.96 -8.82
CA ALA A 148 -0.69 8.96 -8.09
C ALA A 148 -1.47 9.53 -6.90
N LEU A 149 -0.68 10.07 -5.96
CA LEU A 149 -1.13 10.80 -4.79
C LEU A 149 -0.50 12.19 -4.77
N LYS A 150 -1.30 13.22 -4.64
CA LYS A 150 -0.87 14.53 -4.15
C LYS A 150 -1.20 14.59 -2.66
N TRP A 151 -0.17 14.70 -1.85
CA TRP A 151 -0.29 14.78 -0.40
C TRP A 151 0.21 16.15 0.08
N THR A 152 -0.68 16.91 0.68
CA THR A 152 -0.40 18.22 1.29
C THR A 152 -0.63 18.14 2.81
N PRO A 153 -0.23 19.13 3.59
CA PRO A 153 -0.57 19.16 5.02
C PRO A 153 -2.08 19.22 5.32
N GLU A 154 -2.91 19.57 4.34
CA GLU A 154 -4.34 19.81 4.53
C GLU A 154 -5.23 18.73 3.92
N TYR A 155 -4.76 18.04 2.85
CA TYR A 155 -5.58 17.07 2.13
C TYR A 155 -4.74 16.11 1.29
N TYR A 156 -5.38 15.01 0.89
CA TYR A 156 -4.94 14.06 -0.12
C TYR A 156 -5.79 14.24 -1.40
N VAL A 157 -5.17 14.07 -2.58
CA VAL A 157 -5.88 13.90 -3.86
C VAL A 157 -5.26 12.72 -4.59
N PHE A 158 -6.08 11.78 -4.99
CA PHE A 158 -5.71 10.58 -5.73
C PHE A 158 -5.99 10.77 -7.22
N TYR A 159 -5.13 10.18 -8.04
CA TYR A 159 -5.20 10.33 -9.50
C TYR A 159 -5.03 8.98 -10.18
N ILE A 160 -5.76 8.78 -11.28
CA ILE A 160 -5.54 7.69 -12.23
C ILE A 160 -5.37 8.32 -13.61
N ASP A 161 -4.28 7.96 -14.29
CA ASP A 161 -3.90 8.52 -15.60
C ASP A 161 -3.97 10.05 -15.66
N GLY A 162 -3.45 10.69 -14.62
CA GLY A 162 -3.39 12.14 -14.47
C GLY A 162 -4.72 12.83 -14.17
N LYS A 163 -5.83 12.09 -14.06
CA LYS A 163 -7.14 12.64 -13.70
C LYS A 163 -7.41 12.44 -12.20
N PRO A 164 -7.88 13.45 -11.47
CA PRO A 164 -8.24 13.29 -10.06
C PRO A 164 -9.47 12.37 -9.95
N THR A 165 -9.40 11.41 -9.03
CA THR A 165 -10.43 10.40 -8.82
C THR A 165 -11.08 10.48 -7.44
N TRP A 166 -10.30 10.87 -6.43
CA TRP A 166 -10.79 11.03 -5.06
C TRP A 166 -9.97 12.08 -4.30
N ALA A 167 -10.59 12.72 -3.30
CA ALA A 167 -9.91 13.61 -2.39
C ALA A 167 -10.45 13.41 -0.96
N SER A 168 -9.55 13.46 0.03
CA SER A 168 -9.91 13.25 1.43
C SER A 168 -9.02 14.05 2.38
N MET A 169 -9.52 14.23 3.61
CA MET A 169 -8.79 14.70 4.78
C MET A 169 -8.92 13.69 5.92
N GLY A 170 -9.21 12.43 5.59
CA GLY A 170 -9.44 11.37 6.57
C GLY A 170 -8.31 11.27 7.59
N GLY A 171 -8.66 11.11 8.87
CA GLY A 171 -7.73 11.05 9.98
C GLY A 171 -7.00 12.36 10.30
N GLY A 172 -7.35 13.48 9.68
CA GLY A 172 -6.71 14.78 9.90
C GLY A 172 -5.42 14.98 9.13
N VAL A 173 -5.17 14.18 8.11
CA VAL A 173 -4.00 14.12 7.22
C VAL A 173 -2.69 13.79 7.97
N SER A 174 -2.04 12.71 7.56
CA SER A 174 -0.71 12.36 8.10
C SER A 174 0.31 13.48 7.85
N LYS A 175 1.12 13.76 8.85
CA LYS A 175 2.15 14.81 8.83
C LYS A 175 3.55 14.28 9.10
N VAL A 176 3.68 12.97 9.09
CA VAL A 176 4.95 12.28 9.35
C VAL A 176 5.46 11.60 8.09
N GLN A 177 6.74 11.25 8.10
CA GLN A 177 7.31 10.48 7.01
C GLN A 177 6.69 9.10 6.94
N GLU A 178 6.37 8.67 5.72
CA GLU A 178 5.90 7.34 5.42
C GLU A 178 6.78 6.67 4.37
N PHE A 179 6.98 5.37 4.51
CA PHE A 179 7.72 4.56 3.55
C PHE A 179 6.77 3.97 2.51
N LEU A 180 7.31 3.69 1.32
CA LEU A 180 6.54 3.20 0.18
C LEU A 180 6.53 1.68 0.17
N ARG A 181 5.41 1.13 -0.28
CA ARG A 181 5.20 -0.30 -0.48
C ARG A 181 4.51 -0.56 -1.82
N LEU A 182 4.97 -1.63 -2.49
CA LEU A 182 4.34 -2.25 -3.64
C LEU A 182 4.17 -3.71 -3.31
N THR A 183 2.96 -4.19 -3.29
CA THR A 183 2.65 -5.56 -2.89
C THR A 183 1.73 -6.24 -3.89
N VAL A 184 1.84 -7.57 -3.97
CA VAL A 184 0.84 -8.43 -4.58
C VAL A 184 0.46 -9.49 -3.56
N GLU A 185 -0.80 -9.55 -3.20
CA GLU A 185 -1.32 -10.56 -2.30
C GLU A 185 -2.09 -11.62 -3.09
N ILE A 186 -2.03 -12.86 -2.63
CA ILE A 186 -2.75 -14.00 -3.21
C ILE A 186 -3.84 -14.43 -2.24
N ASP A 187 -5.05 -14.56 -2.74
CA ASP A 187 -6.09 -15.23 -1.98
C ASP A 187 -6.08 -16.75 -2.16
N ALA A 188 -6.24 -17.42 -1.04
CA ALA A 188 -6.26 -18.87 -0.96
C ALA A 188 -7.62 -19.49 -1.32
N GLY A 189 -8.69 -18.74 -1.37
CA GLY A 189 -10.01 -19.38 -1.42
C GLY A 189 -11.19 -18.54 -1.85
N ASP A 190 -11.06 -17.61 -2.76
CA ASP A 190 -12.16 -16.71 -3.17
C ASP A 190 -12.64 -15.84 -1.98
N ALA A 191 -11.71 -15.41 -1.14
CA ALA A 191 -11.97 -14.50 -0.04
C ALA A 191 -12.38 -13.10 -0.53
N TYR A 192 -12.73 -12.28 0.41
CA TYR A 192 -13.06 -10.87 0.13
C TYR A 192 -11.78 -10.05 0.12
N GLY A 193 -11.63 -9.22 -0.90
CA GLY A 193 -10.59 -8.20 -0.95
C GLY A 193 -10.86 -7.04 0.01
N PRO A 194 -9.99 -6.03 0.02
CA PRO A 194 -10.00 -4.94 1.00
C PRO A 194 -11.29 -4.13 1.01
N HIS A 195 -11.98 -4.05 -0.11
CA HIS A 195 -13.25 -3.31 -0.24
C HIS A 195 -14.49 -4.23 -0.22
N GLY A 196 -14.38 -5.42 0.37
CA GLY A 196 -15.51 -6.35 0.54
C GLY A 196 -15.95 -7.08 -0.74
N GLN A 197 -15.23 -6.96 -1.84
CA GLN A 197 -15.51 -7.69 -3.09
C GLN A 197 -14.76 -9.01 -3.14
N LYS A 198 -15.29 -9.96 -3.88
CA LYS A 198 -14.59 -11.21 -4.15
C LYS A 198 -13.52 -11.03 -5.21
N ILE A 199 -12.29 -11.40 -4.88
CA ILE A 199 -11.14 -11.28 -5.79
C ILE A 199 -10.94 -12.49 -6.71
N GLY A 200 -11.66 -13.58 -6.48
CA GLY A 200 -11.49 -14.82 -7.20
C GLY A 200 -10.45 -15.73 -6.55
N LYS A 201 -10.24 -16.87 -7.18
CA LYS A 201 -9.25 -17.86 -6.73
C LYS A 201 -8.06 -17.86 -7.69
N PHE A 202 -6.86 -17.73 -7.15
CA PHE A 202 -5.64 -17.91 -7.92
C PHE A 202 -5.48 -19.35 -8.34
N ASP A 203 -5.26 -19.59 -9.64
CA ASP A 203 -5.01 -20.92 -10.18
C ASP A 203 -3.58 -21.37 -9.79
N GLU A 204 -3.47 -22.52 -9.14
CA GLU A 204 -2.21 -23.10 -8.67
C GLU A 204 -1.23 -23.45 -9.81
N ALA A 205 -1.73 -23.65 -11.02
CA ALA A 205 -0.91 -23.87 -12.21
C ALA A 205 -0.41 -22.57 -12.86
N SER A 206 -0.88 -21.41 -12.37
CA SER A 206 -0.58 -20.12 -12.97
C SER A 206 0.62 -19.45 -12.34
N GLU A 207 1.37 -18.74 -13.18
CA GLU A 207 2.28 -17.68 -12.77
C GLU A 207 1.71 -16.37 -13.31
N SER A 208 1.70 -15.33 -12.48
CA SER A 208 1.23 -14.02 -12.91
C SER A 208 2.19 -12.93 -12.45
N ILE A 209 2.33 -11.88 -13.24
CA ILE A 209 3.35 -10.87 -13.03
C ILE A 209 2.68 -9.50 -12.86
N PHE A 210 3.05 -8.83 -11.79
CA PHE A 210 2.78 -7.42 -11.58
C PHE A 210 3.98 -6.62 -12.10
N TYR A 211 3.75 -5.81 -13.13
CA TYR A 211 4.80 -5.00 -13.73
C TYR A 211 4.79 -3.59 -13.17
N VAL A 212 5.94 -3.13 -12.71
CA VAL A 212 6.16 -1.75 -12.28
C VAL A 212 7.20 -1.12 -13.18
N ASP A 213 6.77 -0.19 -14.03
CA ASP A 213 7.66 0.53 -14.94
C ASP A 213 8.52 1.55 -14.18
N TYR A 214 7.88 2.33 -13.31
CA TYR A 214 8.57 3.24 -12.42
C TYR A 214 7.75 3.59 -11.18
N VAL A 215 8.46 4.04 -10.16
CA VAL A 215 7.93 4.84 -9.06
C VAL A 215 8.70 6.17 -9.03
N LYS A 216 7.98 7.27 -8.95
CA LYS A 216 8.52 8.62 -8.88
C LYS A 216 7.93 9.36 -7.70
N VAL A 217 8.79 10.08 -7.00
CA VAL A 217 8.40 10.90 -5.85
C VAL A 217 8.96 12.30 -6.02
N TRP A 218 8.09 13.31 -5.88
CA TRP A 218 8.48 14.72 -5.88
C TRP A 218 8.17 15.34 -4.53
N GLN A 219 9.16 15.92 -3.94
CA GLN A 219 9.03 16.63 -2.67
C GLN A 219 8.58 18.06 -2.91
N ASN A 220 7.73 18.58 -2.03
CA ASN A 220 7.44 20.00 -1.94
C ASN A 220 8.23 20.58 -0.76
N GLU A 221 9.26 21.35 -1.05
CA GLU A 221 10.16 21.93 -0.04
C GLU A 221 9.49 22.98 0.87
N ASN A 222 8.30 23.44 0.50
CA ASN A 222 7.54 24.39 1.33
C ASN A 222 6.82 23.71 2.51
N TYR A 223 6.79 22.38 2.56
CA TYR A 223 6.13 21.63 3.62
C TYR A 223 7.14 20.99 4.55
N THR A 224 6.98 21.22 5.84
CA THR A 224 7.82 20.62 6.89
C THR A 224 7.09 19.46 7.54
N PRO A 225 7.68 18.25 7.56
CA PRO A 225 7.12 17.12 8.28
C PRO A 225 6.99 17.40 9.78
N TYR A 226 5.95 16.83 10.35
CA TYR A 226 5.76 16.85 11.79
C TYR A 226 6.83 15.97 12.47
N GLN A 227 7.40 16.47 13.55
CA GLN A 227 8.32 15.69 14.38
C GLN A 227 7.53 15.03 15.49
N ILE A 228 7.49 13.71 15.49
CA ILE A 228 6.84 12.96 16.56
C ILE A 228 7.72 13.03 17.81
N ASP A 229 7.15 13.52 18.89
CA ASP A 229 7.73 13.44 20.21
C ASP A 229 7.13 12.20 20.91
N ASP A 230 7.89 11.10 20.88
CA ASP A 230 7.46 9.83 21.47
C ASP A 230 7.08 9.94 22.96
N ALA A 231 7.58 10.96 23.65
CA ALA A 231 7.23 11.22 25.05
C ALA A 231 5.79 11.73 25.24
N LYS A 232 5.15 12.23 24.18
CA LYS A 232 3.78 12.77 24.22
C LYS A 232 2.73 11.74 23.85
N PHE A 233 3.13 10.59 23.28
CA PHE A 233 2.19 9.58 22.87
C PHE A 233 2.01 8.52 23.95
N PRO A 234 0.78 8.20 24.37
CA PRO A 234 0.55 7.01 25.13
C PRO A 234 1.03 5.83 24.28
N GLY A 235 1.85 4.97 24.82
CA GLY A 235 2.44 3.84 24.08
C GLY A 235 1.44 3.08 23.22
N GLU A 236 1.91 2.12 22.43
CA GLU A 236 1.05 1.28 21.60
C GLU A 236 -0.13 0.79 22.43
N LEU A 237 -1.35 1.08 21.97
CA LEU A 237 -2.51 0.40 22.49
C LEU A 237 -2.37 -1.07 22.14
N ASP A 238 -2.48 -1.94 23.13
CA ASP A 238 -2.55 -3.37 22.89
C ASP A 238 -3.87 -3.66 22.15
N LEU A 239 -3.79 -3.69 20.83
CA LEU A 239 -4.92 -3.92 19.93
C LEU A 239 -5.25 -5.41 19.78
N ALA A 240 -4.62 -6.29 20.57
CA ALA A 240 -4.83 -7.73 20.55
C ALA A 240 -5.95 -8.22 21.49
N ASN A 241 -6.66 -7.32 22.19
CA ASN A 241 -7.80 -7.65 23.03
C ASN A 241 -9.13 -7.26 22.40
#